data_dcd5a045e65d36bedf461f0d15625ce6
#
_entry.id   dcd5a045e65d36bedf461f0d15625ce6
#
_cell.length_a   1.000
_cell.length_b   1.000
_cell.length_c   1.000
_cell.angle_alpha   90.00
_cell.angle_beta   90.00
_cell.angle_gamma   90.00
#
_symmetry.space_group_name_H-M   'P 1'
#
loop_
_entity.id
_entity.type
_entity.pdbx_description
1 polymer ?
#
loop_
_entity_poly.entity_id
_entity_poly.type
_entity_poly.pdbx_seq_one_letter_code
_entity_poly.pdbx_strand_id
1 'polypeptide(L)'
;MHELSICGAIADIVTRRSAGRPVAVVHLRIGRLRQVVPDTLVYCWSLVNAETALADSRLEVQTVEARISCHDCGACHELGDFPILICGTCQSSHVQVDSGDEFLITSLDLAEA
;
A
#
# COMPACT_ATOMS: atom_id res chain seq x y z
N MET A 1 8.57 -4.33 8.08
CA MET A 1 7.89 -5.54 7.78
C MET A 1 8.37 -6.07 6.45
N HIS A 2 7.87 -6.89 5.73
CA HIS A 2 8.43 -7.65 4.62
C HIS A 2 8.48 -6.90 3.29
N GLU A 3 9.07 -5.69 3.27
CA GLU A 3 9.08 -4.84 2.09
C GLU A 3 9.75 -5.49 0.88
N LEU A 4 10.83 -6.27 1.09
CA LEU A 4 11.46 -6.97 -0.02
C LEU A 4 10.54 -8.00 -0.65
N SER A 5 9.83 -8.79 0.16
CA SER A 5 8.87 -9.78 -0.34
C SER A 5 7.71 -9.12 -1.07
N ILE A 6 7.24 -8.00 -0.55
CA ILE A 6 6.16 -7.22 -1.16
C ILE A 6 6.62 -6.71 -2.53
N CYS A 7 7.83 -6.16 -2.62
CA CYS A 7 8.39 -5.70 -3.89
C CYS A 7 8.49 -6.83 -4.92
N GLY A 8 8.91 -8.01 -4.50
CA GLY A 8 8.97 -9.17 -5.39
C GLY A 8 7.60 -9.53 -5.95
N ALA A 9 6.57 -9.54 -5.10
CA ALA A 9 5.21 -9.82 -5.53
C ALA A 9 4.68 -8.76 -6.49
N ILE A 10 4.93 -7.48 -6.19
CA ILE A 10 4.53 -6.37 -7.07
C ILE A 10 5.23 -6.49 -8.41
N ALA A 11 6.54 -6.77 -8.41
CA ALA A 11 7.31 -6.90 -9.64
C ALA A 11 6.76 -8.00 -10.55
N ASP A 12 6.36 -9.13 -9.98
CA ASP A 12 5.74 -10.22 -10.74
C ASP A 12 4.45 -9.80 -11.41
N ILE A 13 3.59 -9.09 -10.67
CA ILE A 13 2.31 -8.59 -11.21
C ILE A 13 2.55 -7.57 -12.30
N VAL A 14 3.45 -6.61 -12.06
CA VAL A 14 3.76 -5.54 -13.02
C VAL A 14 4.34 -6.13 -14.31
N THR A 15 5.23 -7.09 -14.18
CA THR A 15 5.85 -7.75 -15.34
C THR A 15 4.78 -8.42 -16.21
N ARG A 16 3.83 -9.10 -15.60
CA ARG A 16 2.73 -9.74 -16.33
C ARG A 16 1.79 -8.73 -16.96
N ARG A 17 1.43 -7.69 -16.23
CA ARG A 17 0.46 -6.68 -16.68
C ARG A 17 1.01 -5.77 -17.76
N SER A 18 2.29 -5.46 -17.73
CA SER A 18 2.91 -4.60 -18.73
C SER A 18 3.16 -5.32 -20.05
N ALA A 19 3.15 -6.65 -20.05
CA ALA A 19 3.31 -7.49 -21.24
C ALA A 19 4.57 -7.13 -22.06
N GLY A 20 5.68 -6.92 -21.37
CA GLY A 20 6.98 -6.58 -21.99
C GLY A 20 7.16 -5.10 -22.32
N ARG A 21 6.15 -4.25 -22.08
CA ARG A 21 6.27 -2.81 -22.31
C ARG A 21 7.03 -2.16 -21.14
N PRO A 22 7.92 -1.18 -21.42
CA PRO A 22 8.65 -0.54 -20.34
C PRO A 22 7.73 0.26 -19.42
N VAL A 23 8.00 0.21 -18.14
CA VAL A 23 7.20 0.87 -17.10
C VAL A 23 8.03 1.98 -16.47
N ALA A 24 7.46 3.18 -16.37
CA ALA A 24 8.10 4.32 -15.70
C ALA A 24 7.69 4.41 -14.23
N VAL A 25 6.40 4.28 -13.93
CA VAL A 25 5.88 4.45 -12.56
C VAL A 25 4.85 3.38 -12.26
N VAL A 26 4.95 2.83 -11.07
CA VAL A 26 3.95 1.92 -10.50
C VAL A 26 3.23 2.67 -9.38
N HIS A 27 1.94 2.90 -9.55
CA HIS A 27 1.13 3.60 -8.55
C HIS A 27 0.48 2.60 -7.60
N LEU A 28 0.74 2.79 -6.33
CA LEU A 28 0.21 1.94 -5.26
C LEU A 28 -0.68 2.73 -4.33
N ARG A 29 -1.70 2.06 -3.81
CA ARG A 29 -2.50 2.56 -2.70
C ARG A 29 -2.39 1.56 -1.57
N ILE A 30 -1.82 1.99 -0.44
CA ILE A 30 -1.54 1.12 0.70
C ILE A 30 -2.16 1.73 1.94
N GLY A 31 -3.01 0.94 2.61
CA GLY A 31 -3.62 1.34 3.86
C GLY A 31 -2.64 1.36 5.02
N ARG A 32 -2.81 2.30 5.92
CA ARG A 32 -1.92 2.47 7.07
C ARG A 32 -1.91 1.23 7.98
N LEU A 33 -2.99 0.45 7.99
CA LEU A 33 -3.07 -0.79 8.76
C LEU A 33 -2.13 -1.89 8.25
N ARG A 34 -1.63 -1.78 7.01
CA ARG A 34 -0.66 -2.73 6.48
C ARG A 34 0.72 -2.56 7.08
N GLN A 35 0.97 -1.44 7.74
CA GLN A 35 2.22 -1.15 8.44
C GLN A 35 3.45 -1.26 7.54
N VAL A 36 3.29 -0.88 6.29
CA VAL A 36 4.38 -0.79 5.33
C VAL A 36 4.97 0.61 5.42
N VAL A 37 6.29 0.70 5.49
CA VAL A 37 6.98 1.99 5.49
C VAL A 37 7.24 2.39 4.04
N PRO A 38 6.58 3.46 3.52
CA PRO A 38 6.69 3.80 2.09
C PRO A 38 8.11 4.03 1.62
N ASP A 39 8.92 4.77 2.38
CA ASP A 39 10.30 5.04 1.98
C ASP A 39 11.13 3.77 1.88
N THR A 40 10.93 2.84 2.81
CA THR A 40 11.61 1.55 2.78
C THR A 40 11.15 0.73 1.58
N LEU A 41 9.86 0.78 1.26
CA LEU A 41 9.32 0.06 0.11
C LEU A 41 9.94 0.59 -1.20
N VAL A 42 10.01 1.91 -1.35
CA VAL A 42 10.60 2.55 -2.53
C VAL A 42 12.07 2.16 -2.67
N TYR A 43 12.81 2.13 -1.56
CA TYR A 43 14.20 1.72 -1.57
C TYR A 43 14.36 0.25 -1.97
N CYS A 44 13.54 -0.63 -1.38
CA CYS A 44 13.57 -2.06 -1.70
C CYS A 44 13.21 -2.31 -3.16
N TRP A 45 12.32 -1.53 -3.73
CA TRP A 45 11.98 -1.63 -5.15
C TRP A 45 13.20 -1.47 -6.04
N SER A 46 14.02 -0.48 -5.76
CA SER A 46 15.25 -0.26 -6.53
C SER A 46 16.23 -1.42 -6.40
N LEU A 47 16.32 -2.03 -5.22
CA LEU A 47 17.20 -3.18 -5.00
C LEU A 47 16.72 -4.43 -5.75
N VAL A 48 15.42 -4.74 -5.63
CA VAL A 48 14.84 -5.94 -6.23
C VAL A 48 14.93 -5.90 -7.75
N ASN A 49 14.81 -4.71 -8.33
CA ASN A 49 14.73 -4.56 -9.79
C ASN A 49 16.01 -4.07 -10.44
N ALA A 50 17.12 -3.97 -9.70
CA ALA A 50 18.36 -3.38 -10.18
C ALA A 50 18.86 -4.01 -11.49
N GLU A 51 18.60 -5.29 -11.70
CA GLU A 51 19.05 -6.02 -12.90
C GLU A 51 17.89 -6.62 -13.68
N THR A 52 16.70 -6.01 -13.58
CA THR A 52 15.50 -6.45 -14.29
C THR A 52 15.05 -5.39 -15.28
N ALA A 53 14.04 -5.73 -16.07
CA ALA A 53 13.40 -4.79 -16.99
C ALA A 53 12.71 -3.62 -16.27
N LEU A 54 12.51 -3.72 -14.95
CA LEU A 54 11.90 -2.68 -14.14
C LEU A 54 12.91 -1.77 -13.44
N ALA A 55 14.20 -1.85 -13.80
CA ALA A 55 15.27 -1.11 -13.12
C ALA A 55 15.07 0.41 -13.14
N ASP A 56 14.50 0.93 -14.22
CA ASP A 56 14.27 2.37 -14.37
C ASP A 56 12.90 2.82 -13.89
N SER A 57 12.09 1.91 -13.36
CA SER A 57 10.78 2.25 -12.82
C SER A 57 10.89 2.71 -11.37
N ARG A 58 9.85 3.43 -10.93
CA ARG A 58 9.76 3.84 -9.54
C ARG A 58 8.37 3.54 -8.99
N LEU A 59 8.27 3.41 -7.68
CA LEU A 59 7.00 3.30 -6.98
C LEU A 59 6.52 4.68 -6.54
N GLU A 60 5.24 4.95 -6.72
CA GLU A 60 4.56 6.04 -6.05
C GLU A 60 3.50 5.47 -5.14
N VAL A 61 3.63 5.75 -3.85
CA VAL A 61 2.78 5.17 -2.82
C VAL A 61 1.85 6.23 -2.27
N GLN A 62 0.55 6.00 -2.41
CA GLN A 62 -0.47 6.77 -1.71
C GLN A 62 -0.87 6.02 -0.45
N THR A 63 -0.67 6.64 0.71
CA THR A 63 -1.08 6.06 1.99
C THR A 63 -2.54 6.41 2.25
N VAL A 64 -3.34 5.41 2.60
CA VAL A 64 -4.75 5.58 2.96
C VAL A 64 -4.88 5.49 4.47
N GLU A 65 -5.47 6.52 5.08
CA GLU A 65 -5.66 6.54 6.53
C GLU A 65 -6.64 5.46 6.97
N ALA A 66 -6.40 4.93 8.16
CA ALA A 66 -7.27 3.93 8.74
C ALA A 66 -8.48 4.60 9.39
N ARG A 67 -9.68 4.18 9.02
CA ARG A 67 -10.94 4.66 9.60
C ARG A 67 -11.75 3.49 10.08
N ILE A 68 -12.39 3.67 11.23
CA ILE A 68 -13.26 2.66 11.83
C ILE A 68 -14.62 3.27 12.16
N SER A 69 -15.63 2.41 12.16
CA SER A 69 -16.98 2.74 12.62
C SER A 69 -17.32 1.82 13.78
N CYS A 70 -17.92 2.36 14.84
CA CYS A 70 -18.33 1.56 16.00
C CYS A 70 -19.74 1.05 15.80
N HIS A 71 -19.94 -0.26 15.99
CA HIS A 71 -21.26 -0.88 15.93
C HIS A 71 -22.11 -0.57 17.16
N ASP A 72 -21.49 -0.25 18.29
CA ASP A 72 -22.20 -0.05 19.54
C ASP A 72 -22.71 1.38 19.72
N CYS A 73 -21.92 2.38 19.34
CA CYS A 73 -22.31 3.79 19.51
C CYS A 73 -22.45 4.56 18.19
N GLY A 74 -22.07 3.97 17.07
CA GLY A 74 -22.17 4.61 15.76
C GLY A 74 -21.12 5.65 15.46
N ALA A 75 -20.15 5.89 16.36
CA ALA A 75 -19.10 6.86 16.13
C ALA A 75 -18.11 6.38 15.07
N CYS A 76 -17.56 7.32 14.30
CA CYS A 76 -16.53 7.06 13.31
C CYS A 76 -15.25 7.77 13.73
N HIS A 77 -14.13 7.07 13.61
CA HIS A 77 -12.83 7.62 14.00
C HIS A 77 -11.77 7.31 12.96
N GLU A 78 -10.86 8.25 12.79
CA GLU A 78 -9.61 7.99 12.10
C GLU A 78 -8.60 7.50 13.12
N LEU A 79 -7.94 6.38 12.83
CA LEU A 79 -6.85 5.88 13.68
C LEU A 79 -5.58 6.65 13.31
N GLY A 80 -4.78 6.99 14.30
CA GLY A 80 -3.51 7.64 14.05
C GLY A 80 -2.41 6.64 13.71
N ASP A 81 -1.20 6.93 14.18
CA ASP A 81 -0.03 6.11 13.93
C ASP A 81 -0.09 4.74 14.62
N PHE A 82 -0.96 4.58 15.61
CA PHE A 82 -1.13 3.34 16.35
C PHE A 82 -2.48 2.73 16.01
N PRO A 83 -2.51 1.65 15.21
CA PRO A 83 -3.77 1.07 14.75
C PRO A 83 -4.42 0.20 15.82
N ILE A 84 -4.95 0.83 16.85
CA ILE A 84 -5.71 0.15 17.89
C ILE A 84 -7.18 0.14 17.49
N LEU A 85 -7.75 -1.05 17.33
CA LEU A 85 -9.13 -1.22 16.85
C LEU A 85 -10.11 -1.13 18.01
N ILE A 86 -10.21 0.04 18.62
CA ILE A 86 -11.10 0.34 19.73
C ILE A 86 -11.76 1.68 19.46
N CYS A 87 -13.07 1.78 19.73
CA CYS A 87 -13.80 3.03 19.59
C CYS A 87 -13.26 4.08 20.55
N GLY A 88 -12.90 5.25 20.04
CA GLY A 88 -12.41 6.37 20.86
C GLY A 88 -13.49 7.00 21.74
N THR A 89 -14.78 6.76 21.47
CA THR A 89 -15.89 7.33 22.21
C THR A 89 -16.37 6.43 23.31
N CYS A 90 -16.69 5.16 23.01
CA CYS A 90 -17.26 4.22 23.99
C CYS A 90 -16.31 3.08 24.37
N GLN A 91 -15.13 3.02 23.75
CA GLN A 91 -14.08 2.04 24.02
C GLN A 91 -14.48 0.60 23.71
N SER A 92 -15.51 0.42 22.89
CA SER A 92 -15.92 -0.89 22.42
C SER A 92 -14.88 -1.45 21.42
N SER A 93 -14.73 -2.77 21.41
CA SER A 93 -13.97 -3.47 20.38
C SER A 93 -14.85 -3.89 19.20
N HIS A 94 -16.17 -3.61 19.24
CA HIS A 94 -17.10 -3.90 18.17
C HIS A 94 -17.02 -2.84 17.09
N VAL A 95 -15.89 -2.81 16.39
CA VAL A 95 -15.64 -1.82 15.34
C VAL A 95 -15.45 -2.54 14.01
N GLN A 96 -15.79 -1.83 12.92
CA GLN A 96 -15.44 -2.28 11.58
C GLN A 96 -14.43 -1.34 10.97
N VAL A 97 -13.54 -1.88 10.15
CA VAL A 97 -12.57 -1.10 9.40
C VAL A 97 -13.24 -0.63 8.11
N ASP A 98 -13.33 0.68 7.93
CA ASP A 98 -13.93 1.27 6.73
C ASP A 98 -12.87 1.56 5.66
N SER A 99 -11.65 1.87 6.08
CA SER A 99 -10.53 2.11 5.18
C SER A 99 -9.22 1.89 5.92
N GLY A 100 -8.12 1.80 5.17
CA GLY A 100 -6.79 1.70 5.74
C GLY A 100 -6.18 0.30 5.67
N ASP A 101 -6.87 -0.68 5.10
CA ASP A 101 -6.34 -2.02 4.89
C ASP A 101 -6.06 -2.36 3.42
N GLU A 102 -6.17 -1.36 2.55
CA GLU A 102 -5.96 -1.54 1.12
C GLU A 102 -4.52 -1.91 0.80
N PHE A 103 -4.37 -2.69 -0.25
CA PHE A 103 -3.08 -2.90 -0.91
C PHE A 103 -3.37 -3.11 -2.39
N LEU A 104 -3.27 -2.02 -3.16
CA LEU A 104 -3.70 -2.01 -4.55
C LEU A 104 -2.63 -1.43 -5.45
N ILE A 105 -2.40 -2.08 -6.58
CA ILE A 105 -1.73 -1.46 -7.72
C ILE A 105 -2.82 -0.77 -8.51
N THR A 106 -2.84 0.56 -8.47
CA THR A 106 -3.94 1.32 -9.06
C THR A 106 -3.73 1.59 -10.55
N SER A 107 -2.50 1.81 -10.95
CA SER A 107 -2.16 2.06 -12.36
C SER A 107 -0.67 1.92 -12.61
N LEU A 108 -0.32 1.80 -13.87
CA LEU A 108 1.06 1.82 -14.35
C LEU A 108 1.19 2.95 -15.36
N ASP A 109 2.25 3.76 -15.22
CA ASP A 109 2.63 4.69 -16.26
C ASP A 109 3.70 4.01 -17.10
N LEU A 110 3.42 3.82 -18.37
CA LEU A 110 4.39 3.20 -19.28
C LEU A 110 5.41 4.24 -19.72
N ALA A 111 6.65 3.81 -19.84
CA ALA A 111 7.69 4.67 -20.37
C ALA A 111 7.49 4.80 -21.88
N GLU A 112 7.75 6.00 -22.41
CA GLU A 112 7.73 6.22 -23.85
C GLU A 112 8.97 5.59 -24.48
N ALA A 113 8.75 4.99 -25.65
CA ALA A 113 9.82 4.35 -26.39
C ALA A 113 10.76 5.40 -27.03
#